data_91590ddd62a682e1c7f58372e9ffcdfa
#
_entry.id   91590ddd62a682e1c7f58372e9ffcdfa
#
_cell.length_a   1.000
_cell.length_b   1.000
_cell.length_c   1.000
_cell.angle_alpha   90.00
_cell.angle_beta   90.00
_cell.angle_gamma   90.00
#
_symmetry.space_group_name_H-M   'P 1'
#
loop_
_entity.id
_entity.type
_entity.pdbx_description
1 polymer ?
#
loop_
_entity_poly.entity_id
_entity_poly.type
_entity_poly.pdbx_seq_one_letter_code
_entity_poly.pdbx_strand_id
1 'polypeptide(L)'
;MAQAKATPTPTPVPTVKPTPTPTPVPQPSYDDDYSGESFAWPVPGWTGVSCAFGNGHYGMDIPASRGTQIVASRSGRVMTANGSDDWGYSWGYYVSIYHDSTYSTLYAHMSSVAVSEGQWVNKGDVIGYVGDTGYSFGDHCHFEVYQNGTRVDPSQFV
;
A
#
# COMPACT_ATOMS: atom_id res chain seq x y z
N MET A 1 -26.76 -51.77 27.05
CA MET A 1 -27.38 -50.68 26.29
C MET A 1 -26.34 -49.56 26.18
N ALA A 2 -25.76 -49.32 25.00
CA ALA A 2 -24.76 -48.32 24.80
C ALA A 2 -25.44 -47.01 24.35
N GLN A 3 -25.23 -45.92 25.09
CA GLN A 3 -25.72 -44.58 24.73
C GLN A 3 -24.90 -44.02 23.56
N ALA A 4 -25.56 -43.65 22.48
CA ALA A 4 -24.95 -42.99 21.36
C ALA A 4 -24.58 -41.55 21.75
N LYS A 5 -23.30 -41.19 21.59
CA LYS A 5 -22.76 -39.84 21.81
C LYS A 5 -23.20 -38.91 20.68
N ALA A 6 -23.96 -37.85 21.00
CA ALA A 6 -24.41 -36.89 20.01
C ALA A 6 -23.22 -36.15 19.38
N THR A 7 -23.19 -36.06 18.07
CA THR A 7 -22.22 -35.29 17.30
C THR A 7 -22.57 -33.78 17.43
N PRO A 8 -21.60 -32.88 17.76
CA PRO A 8 -21.91 -31.46 17.86
C PRO A 8 -22.24 -30.87 16.48
N THR A 9 -23.32 -30.11 16.42
CA THR A 9 -23.74 -29.36 15.24
C THR A 9 -22.71 -28.25 14.94
N PRO A 10 -22.25 -28.10 13.70
CA PRO A 10 -21.29 -27.03 13.36
C PRO A 10 -21.92 -25.67 13.57
N THR A 11 -21.21 -24.78 14.27
CA THR A 11 -21.57 -23.38 14.47
C THR A 11 -21.49 -22.65 13.12
N PRO A 12 -22.52 -21.85 12.74
CA PRO A 12 -22.47 -21.11 11.48
C PRO A 12 -21.31 -20.10 11.48
N VAL A 13 -20.50 -20.16 10.43
CA VAL A 13 -19.44 -19.18 10.16
C VAL A 13 -20.10 -17.82 9.86
N PRO A 14 -19.69 -16.70 10.49
CA PRO A 14 -20.24 -15.40 10.18
C PRO A 14 -19.99 -15.05 8.72
N THR A 15 -21.06 -14.79 7.99
CA THR A 15 -21.02 -14.31 6.60
C THR A 15 -20.47 -12.90 6.59
N VAL A 16 -19.25 -12.71 6.08
CA VAL A 16 -18.66 -11.38 5.90
C VAL A 16 -19.50 -10.65 4.85
N LYS A 17 -20.12 -9.53 5.26
CA LYS A 17 -20.84 -8.66 4.33
C LYS A 17 -19.86 -8.18 3.25
N PRO A 18 -20.19 -8.28 1.94
CA PRO A 18 -19.27 -7.83 0.91
C PRO A 18 -19.02 -6.32 1.10
N THR A 19 -17.73 -5.96 1.13
CA THR A 19 -17.31 -4.56 1.10
C THR A 19 -17.82 -3.94 -0.21
N PRO A 20 -18.47 -2.75 -0.18
CA PRO A 20 -18.96 -2.14 -1.39
C PRO A 20 -17.80 -1.94 -2.37
N THR A 21 -17.98 -2.41 -3.61
CA THR A 21 -17.06 -2.14 -4.71
C THR A 21 -16.97 -0.62 -4.87
N PRO A 22 -15.75 -0.02 -4.86
CA PRO A 22 -15.63 1.42 -5.03
C PRO A 22 -16.25 1.82 -6.36
N THR A 23 -17.12 2.83 -6.32
CA THR A 23 -17.69 3.44 -7.52
C THR A 23 -16.55 3.97 -8.38
N PRO A 24 -16.49 3.69 -9.69
CA PRO A 24 -15.45 4.25 -10.55
C PRO A 24 -15.51 5.78 -10.48
N VAL A 25 -14.47 6.39 -9.93
CA VAL A 25 -14.29 7.85 -10.02
C VAL A 25 -13.99 8.18 -11.49
N PRO A 26 -14.60 9.21 -12.08
CA PRO A 26 -14.27 9.65 -13.44
C PRO A 26 -12.76 9.82 -13.55
N GLN A 27 -12.16 9.11 -14.50
CA GLN A 27 -10.72 9.16 -14.73
C GLN A 27 -10.39 10.52 -15.36
N PRO A 28 -9.51 11.33 -14.71
CA PRO A 28 -9.04 12.56 -15.34
C PRO A 28 -8.37 12.27 -16.68
N SER A 29 -8.40 13.24 -17.59
CA SER A 29 -7.65 13.14 -18.84
C SER A 29 -6.14 13.07 -18.55
N TYR A 30 -5.35 12.54 -19.47
CA TYR A 30 -3.89 12.39 -19.34
C TYR A 30 -3.14 13.72 -19.15
N ASP A 31 -3.84 14.86 -19.36
CA ASP A 31 -3.31 16.22 -19.31
C ASP A 31 -3.56 16.92 -17.96
N ASP A 32 -4.20 16.25 -16.97
CA ASP A 32 -4.36 16.83 -15.64
C ASP A 32 -3.02 16.83 -14.92
N ASP A 33 -2.30 17.94 -15.06
CA ASP A 33 -1.05 18.22 -14.36
C ASP A 33 -1.37 18.55 -12.89
N TYR A 34 -1.18 17.55 -12.03
CA TYR A 34 -1.23 17.72 -10.57
C TYR A 34 0.10 18.25 -10.02
N SER A 35 0.92 18.88 -10.87
CA SER A 35 2.14 19.55 -10.47
C SER A 35 1.82 20.64 -9.43
N GLY A 36 2.35 20.50 -8.24
CA GLY A 36 2.07 21.39 -7.12
C GLY A 36 1.22 20.82 -5.99
N GLU A 37 0.61 19.63 -6.15
CA GLU A 37 0.00 18.94 -5.02
C GLU A 37 1.09 18.49 -4.02
N SER A 38 0.94 18.83 -2.75
CA SER A 38 1.85 18.37 -1.68
C SER A 38 1.66 16.89 -1.40
N PHE A 39 2.73 16.21 -0.98
CA PHE A 39 2.64 14.82 -0.55
C PHE A 39 1.97 14.71 0.82
N ALA A 40 1.20 13.65 1.04
CA ALA A 40 0.66 13.26 2.32
C ALA A 40 1.47 12.11 2.92
N TRP A 41 1.48 12.01 4.25
CA TRP A 41 2.04 10.86 4.96
C TRP A 41 1.31 9.57 4.56
N PRO A 42 2.01 8.50 4.15
CA PRO A 42 1.38 7.33 3.52
C PRO A 42 0.69 6.38 4.49
N VAL A 43 0.94 6.48 5.80
CA VAL A 43 0.35 5.59 6.84
C VAL A 43 -0.34 6.45 7.90
N PRO A 44 -1.59 6.89 7.68
CA PRO A 44 -2.31 7.78 8.60
C PRO A 44 -2.39 7.21 10.03
N GLY A 45 -2.12 8.06 11.01
CA GLY A 45 -2.13 7.68 12.43
C GLY A 45 -0.83 7.08 12.97
N TRP A 46 0.15 6.84 12.12
CA TRP A 46 1.48 6.34 12.50
C TRP A 46 2.55 7.34 12.05
N THR A 47 3.39 7.79 12.96
CA THR A 47 4.37 8.88 12.71
C THR A 47 5.82 8.46 12.90
N GLY A 48 6.06 7.20 13.31
CA GLY A 48 7.42 6.69 13.53
C GLY A 48 8.11 6.30 12.23
N VAL A 49 9.42 6.43 12.19
CA VAL A 49 10.30 5.90 11.14
C VAL A 49 11.28 4.95 11.81
N SER A 50 11.30 3.69 11.38
CA SER A 50 12.24 2.67 11.91
C SER A 50 13.53 2.62 11.12
N CYS A 51 13.50 2.92 9.83
CA CYS A 51 14.67 3.02 8.98
C CYS A 51 14.52 4.21 8.02
N ALA A 52 15.45 5.17 8.10
CA ALA A 52 15.47 6.34 7.23
C ALA A 52 16.18 6.02 5.90
N PHE A 53 15.96 6.89 4.91
CA PHE A 53 16.68 6.88 3.65
C PHE A 53 18.19 7.06 3.88
N GLY A 54 19.01 6.32 3.11
CA GLY A 54 20.48 6.40 3.18
C GLY A 54 21.13 5.11 3.65
N ASN A 55 22.47 5.06 3.66
CA ASN A 55 23.27 3.90 4.09
C ASN A 55 22.89 2.57 3.39
N GLY A 56 22.48 2.64 2.11
CA GLY A 56 22.04 1.49 1.33
C GLY A 56 20.54 1.19 1.44
N HIS A 57 19.78 1.95 2.23
CA HIS A 57 18.33 1.92 2.28
C HIS A 57 17.75 2.98 1.33
N TYR A 58 16.88 2.56 0.42
CA TYR A 58 16.42 3.39 -0.71
C TYR A 58 15.05 4.03 -0.52
N GLY A 59 14.48 3.93 0.68
CA GLY A 59 13.19 4.48 1.06
C GLY A 59 13.16 4.88 2.52
N MET A 60 11.97 4.92 3.06
CA MET A 60 11.68 5.19 4.47
C MET A 60 10.73 4.11 4.98
N ASP A 61 11.11 3.43 6.07
CA ASP A 61 10.28 2.39 6.68
C ASP A 61 9.42 2.97 7.81
N ILE A 62 8.12 2.83 7.67
CA ILE A 62 7.11 3.32 8.61
C ILE A 62 6.51 2.11 9.32
N PRO A 63 6.89 1.81 10.58
CA PRO A 63 6.35 0.68 11.33
C PRO A 63 4.89 0.94 11.67
N ALA A 64 4.04 -0.04 11.40
CA ALA A 64 2.62 0.00 11.75
C ALA A 64 2.08 -1.43 11.86
N SER A 65 0.98 -1.61 12.59
CA SER A 65 0.37 -2.94 12.71
C SER A 65 -0.09 -3.49 11.36
N ARG A 66 0.07 -4.78 11.14
CA ARG A 66 -0.46 -5.49 9.97
C ARG A 66 -1.92 -5.12 9.73
N GLY A 67 -2.26 -4.83 8.48
CA GLY A 67 -3.62 -4.43 8.10
C GLY A 67 -3.94 -2.95 8.30
N THR A 68 -3.00 -2.13 8.81
CA THR A 68 -3.15 -0.67 8.78
C THR A 68 -3.21 -0.18 7.34
N GLN A 69 -4.09 0.78 7.06
CA GLN A 69 -4.25 1.34 5.72
C GLN A 69 -2.98 2.06 5.26
N ILE A 70 -2.61 1.82 4.00
CA ILE A 70 -1.63 2.60 3.26
C ILE A 70 -2.41 3.42 2.25
N VAL A 71 -2.14 4.73 2.19
CA VAL A 71 -2.84 5.66 1.30
C VAL A 71 -1.89 6.26 0.26
N ALA A 72 -2.43 6.64 -0.89
CA ALA A 72 -1.68 7.38 -1.90
C ALA A 72 -1.22 8.72 -1.33
N SER A 73 0.10 8.95 -1.30
CA SER A 73 0.67 10.21 -0.80
C SER A 73 0.33 11.40 -1.67
N ARG A 74 0.03 11.17 -2.95
CA ARG A 74 -0.33 12.17 -3.94
C ARG A 74 -1.24 11.54 -4.99
N SER A 75 -2.09 12.34 -5.63
CA SER A 75 -2.96 11.87 -6.72
C SER A 75 -2.13 11.38 -7.90
N GLY A 76 -2.61 10.34 -8.61
CA GLY A 76 -1.87 9.81 -9.74
C GLY A 76 -2.44 8.49 -10.29
N ARG A 77 -1.73 7.95 -11.26
CA ARG A 77 -2.05 6.68 -11.91
C ARG A 77 -1.23 5.55 -11.33
N VAL A 78 -1.87 4.47 -10.95
CA VAL A 78 -1.21 3.23 -10.53
C VAL A 78 -0.46 2.64 -11.72
N MET A 79 0.86 2.55 -11.61
CA MET A 79 1.73 1.93 -12.62
C MET A 79 1.84 0.43 -12.41
N THR A 80 1.97 0.01 -11.16
CA THR A 80 2.08 -1.39 -10.77
C THR A 80 1.24 -1.63 -9.54
N ALA A 81 0.51 -2.74 -9.54
CA ALA A 81 -0.26 -3.25 -8.41
C ALA A 81 0.09 -4.74 -8.23
N ASN A 82 1.23 -5.03 -7.61
CA ASN A 82 1.72 -6.38 -7.44
C ASN A 82 1.17 -7.02 -6.16
N GLY A 83 0.30 -8.00 -6.31
CA GLY A 83 -0.26 -8.84 -5.25
C GLY A 83 0.37 -10.24 -5.18
N SER A 84 1.60 -10.43 -5.69
CA SER A 84 2.37 -11.66 -5.62
C SER A 84 3.56 -11.48 -4.69
N ASP A 85 3.76 -12.42 -3.79
CA ASP A 85 4.96 -12.50 -2.97
C ASP A 85 5.92 -13.52 -3.60
N ASP A 86 6.86 -13.02 -4.38
CA ASP A 86 7.96 -13.80 -4.94
C ASP A 86 9.02 -14.00 -3.85
N TRP A 87 8.66 -14.73 -2.86
CA TRP A 87 9.31 -15.07 -1.60
C TRP A 87 10.80 -14.67 -1.49
N GLY A 88 11.07 -13.75 -0.55
CA GLY A 88 12.44 -13.33 -0.21
C GLY A 88 13.05 -12.35 -1.19
N TYR A 89 12.32 -11.86 -2.17
CA TYR A 89 12.82 -10.90 -3.12
C TYR A 89 12.16 -9.52 -2.97
N SER A 90 12.98 -8.50 -2.70
CA SER A 90 12.63 -7.09 -2.81
C SER A 90 11.36 -6.68 -2.07
N TRP A 91 10.38 -6.08 -2.76
CA TRP A 91 9.25 -5.34 -2.19
C TRP A 91 8.05 -6.20 -1.76
N GLY A 92 8.00 -7.52 -2.12
CA GLY A 92 6.81 -8.35 -1.88
C GLY A 92 5.59 -7.78 -2.59
N TYR A 93 4.47 -7.64 -1.89
CA TYR A 93 3.31 -6.93 -2.42
C TYR A 93 3.59 -5.43 -2.41
N TYR A 94 3.40 -4.77 -3.55
CA TYR A 94 3.69 -3.34 -3.66
C TYR A 94 2.80 -2.64 -4.68
N VAL A 95 2.66 -1.34 -4.50
CA VAL A 95 2.01 -0.42 -5.43
C VAL A 95 3.02 0.66 -5.81
N SER A 96 3.07 1.00 -7.10
CA SER A 96 3.77 2.21 -7.57
C SER A 96 2.79 3.13 -8.28
N ILE A 97 2.95 4.45 -8.06
CA ILE A 97 2.05 5.48 -8.57
C ILE A 97 2.87 6.52 -9.32
N TYR A 98 2.48 6.81 -10.55
CA TYR A 98 2.96 7.94 -11.33
C TYR A 98 2.09 9.17 -11.04
N HIS A 99 2.70 10.25 -10.63
CA HIS A 99 2.00 11.50 -10.28
C HIS A 99 2.07 12.53 -11.41
N ASP A 100 3.28 12.77 -11.91
CA ASP A 100 3.57 13.68 -13.00
C ASP A 100 4.94 13.36 -13.64
N SER A 101 5.40 14.18 -14.58
CA SER A 101 6.69 14.00 -15.26
C SER A 101 7.91 14.02 -14.33
N THR A 102 7.74 14.53 -13.11
CA THR A 102 8.82 14.71 -12.13
C THR A 102 8.78 13.63 -11.04
N TYR A 103 7.57 13.23 -10.58
CA TYR A 103 7.41 12.41 -9.37
C TYR A 103 6.67 11.12 -9.60
N SER A 104 7.15 10.07 -8.94
CA SER A 104 6.43 8.83 -8.67
C SER A 104 6.74 8.32 -7.26
N THR A 105 5.88 7.45 -6.75
CA THR A 105 6.05 6.84 -5.42
C THR A 105 5.92 5.33 -5.49
N LEU A 106 6.48 4.64 -4.49
CA LEU A 106 6.35 3.21 -4.31
C LEU A 106 6.08 2.89 -2.84
N TYR A 107 5.20 1.92 -2.61
CA TYR A 107 4.75 1.47 -1.29
C TYR A 107 4.84 -0.05 -1.26
N ALA A 108 5.65 -0.60 -0.37
CA ALA A 108 5.98 -2.02 -0.37
C ALA A 108 5.69 -2.75 0.94
N HIS A 109 5.97 -4.06 0.95
CA HIS A 109 5.76 -5.01 2.04
C HIS A 109 4.30 -5.11 2.50
N MET A 110 3.35 -4.87 1.59
CA MET A 110 1.92 -4.91 1.88
C MET A 110 1.45 -6.33 2.26
N SER A 111 0.40 -6.43 3.06
CA SER A 111 -0.34 -7.67 3.29
C SER A 111 -1.39 -7.92 2.21
N SER A 112 -1.89 -6.85 1.61
CA SER A 112 -2.79 -6.90 0.45
C SER A 112 -2.79 -5.58 -0.31
N VAL A 113 -3.03 -5.66 -1.63
CA VAL A 113 -3.18 -4.53 -2.55
C VAL A 113 -4.67 -4.26 -2.74
N ALA A 114 -5.09 -2.98 -2.72
CA ALA A 114 -6.49 -2.56 -2.81
C ALA A 114 -6.85 -1.87 -4.14
N VAL A 115 -5.89 -1.74 -5.04
CA VAL A 115 -6.02 -1.05 -6.33
C VAL A 115 -5.56 -1.94 -7.48
N SER A 116 -5.83 -1.51 -8.71
CA SER A 116 -5.41 -2.20 -9.92
C SER A 116 -4.50 -1.33 -10.76
N GLU A 117 -3.63 -1.96 -11.54
CA GLU A 117 -2.78 -1.28 -12.52
C GLU A 117 -3.62 -0.47 -13.51
N GLY A 118 -3.19 0.75 -13.83
CA GLY A 118 -3.91 1.70 -14.66
C GLY A 118 -5.00 2.49 -13.93
N GLN A 119 -5.37 2.14 -12.69
CA GLN A 119 -6.36 2.87 -11.90
C GLN A 119 -5.85 4.27 -11.54
N TRP A 120 -6.74 5.26 -11.61
CA TRP A 120 -6.49 6.57 -11.01
C TRP A 120 -6.82 6.54 -9.52
N VAL A 121 -5.97 7.16 -8.70
CA VAL A 121 -6.17 7.36 -7.26
C VAL A 121 -5.97 8.82 -6.90
N ASN A 122 -6.77 9.32 -5.97
CA ASN A 122 -6.57 10.64 -5.39
C ASN A 122 -5.67 10.53 -4.15
N LYS A 123 -5.01 11.62 -3.80
CA LYS A 123 -4.28 11.72 -2.53
C LYS A 123 -5.18 11.34 -1.36
N GLY A 124 -4.72 10.40 -0.54
CA GLY A 124 -5.47 9.87 0.61
C GLY A 124 -6.34 8.65 0.31
N ASP A 125 -6.49 8.24 -0.95
CA ASP A 125 -7.19 7.00 -1.29
C ASP A 125 -6.41 5.78 -0.77
N VAL A 126 -7.11 4.78 -0.23
CA VAL A 126 -6.50 3.53 0.24
C VAL A 126 -6.01 2.72 -0.94
N ILE A 127 -4.72 2.40 -0.96
CA ILE A 127 -4.06 1.64 -2.03
C ILE A 127 -3.65 0.23 -1.60
N GLY A 128 -3.60 -0.04 -0.30
CA GLY A 128 -3.24 -1.33 0.26
C GLY A 128 -3.16 -1.29 1.78
N TYR A 129 -2.59 -2.33 2.34
CA TYR A 129 -2.52 -2.51 3.79
C TYR A 129 -1.13 -2.98 4.21
N VAL A 130 -0.65 -2.47 5.34
CA VAL A 130 0.65 -2.82 5.93
C VAL A 130 0.77 -4.33 6.16
N GLY A 131 1.93 -4.85 5.86
CA GLY A 131 2.31 -6.24 6.05
C GLY A 131 3.81 -6.43 6.20
N ASP A 132 4.26 -7.65 5.84
CA ASP A 132 5.62 -8.15 6.02
C ASP A 132 5.98 -9.10 4.87
N THR A 133 5.52 -8.81 3.65
CA THR A 133 5.81 -9.61 2.46
C THR A 133 7.14 -9.18 1.80
N GLY A 134 7.75 -10.07 1.02
CA GLY A 134 9.04 -9.82 0.42
C GLY A 134 10.21 -9.86 1.41
N TYR A 135 11.25 -9.08 1.16
CA TYR A 135 12.42 -8.98 2.02
C TYR A 135 12.15 -7.98 3.16
N SER A 136 11.49 -8.44 4.19
CA SER A 136 11.07 -7.67 5.35
C SER A 136 11.35 -8.43 6.66
N PHE A 137 11.45 -7.71 7.77
CA PHE A 137 11.75 -8.24 9.10
C PHE A 137 10.70 -7.83 10.14
N GLY A 138 9.51 -7.49 9.70
CA GLY A 138 8.39 -7.09 10.55
C GLY A 138 7.44 -6.14 9.86
N ASP A 139 6.24 -6.02 10.39
CA ASP A 139 5.17 -5.23 9.77
C ASP A 139 5.53 -3.75 9.65
N HIS A 140 5.65 -3.24 8.42
CA HIS A 140 5.91 -1.84 8.10
C HIS A 140 5.44 -1.50 6.67
N CYS A 141 5.38 -0.22 6.35
CA CYS A 141 5.30 0.28 4.98
C CYS A 141 6.68 0.80 4.58
N HIS A 142 7.32 0.18 3.60
CA HIS A 142 8.48 0.76 2.92
C HIS A 142 7.98 1.76 1.88
N PHE A 143 8.38 3.02 2.00
CA PHE A 143 7.92 4.12 1.17
C PHE A 143 9.09 4.76 0.42
N GLU A 144 8.99 4.82 -0.91
CA GLU A 144 9.98 5.47 -1.77
C GLU A 144 9.36 6.66 -2.51
N VAL A 145 10.14 7.72 -2.69
CA VAL A 145 9.84 8.84 -3.58
C VAL A 145 10.90 8.87 -4.68
N TYR A 146 10.44 9.00 -5.91
CA TYR A 146 11.29 9.20 -7.07
C TYR A 146 11.09 10.61 -7.61
N GLN A 147 12.18 11.30 -7.87
CA GLN A 147 12.22 12.57 -8.57
C GLN A 147 13.06 12.42 -9.82
N ASN A 148 12.47 12.68 -11.00
CA ASN A 148 13.11 12.48 -12.30
C ASN A 148 13.72 11.06 -12.47
N GLY A 149 13.00 10.04 -11.98
CA GLY A 149 13.42 8.64 -12.02
C GLY A 149 14.51 8.23 -11.03
N THR A 150 14.96 9.15 -10.18
CA THR A 150 15.97 8.88 -9.13
C THR A 150 15.31 8.85 -7.77
N ARG A 151 15.65 7.84 -6.93
CA ARG A 151 15.20 7.78 -5.54
C ARG A 151 15.76 8.95 -4.74
N VAL A 152 14.90 9.59 -3.98
CA VAL A 152 15.24 10.72 -3.11
C VAL A 152 14.71 10.47 -1.70
N ASP A 153 15.24 11.18 -0.71
CA ASP A 153 14.82 11.04 0.68
C ASP A 153 13.35 11.43 0.86
N PRO A 154 12.45 10.48 1.18
CA PRO A 154 11.02 10.74 1.33
C PRO A 154 10.70 11.75 2.43
N SER A 155 11.52 11.87 3.47
CA SER A 155 11.29 12.79 4.60
C SER A 155 11.31 14.27 4.19
N GLN A 156 11.77 14.57 2.98
CA GLN A 156 11.75 15.94 2.44
C GLN A 156 10.39 16.33 1.85
N PHE A 157 9.47 15.37 1.71
CA PHE A 157 8.19 15.56 1.01
C PHE A 157 6.96 15.38 1.92
N VAL A 158 7.07 14.54 2.97
CA VAL A 158 5.96 14.13 3.86
C VAL A 158 6.18 14.52 5.32
#